data_9095e12cdc2cc86e3db32878f534bb3d
#
_entry.id   9095e12cdc2cc86e3db32878f534bb3d
#
_cell.length_a   1.000
_cell.length_b   1.000
_cell.length_c   1.000
_cell.angle_alpha   90.00
_cell.angle_beta   90.00
_cell.angle_gamma   90.00
#
_symmetry.space_group_name_H-M   'P 1'
#
loop_
_entity.id
_entity.type
_entity.pdbx_description
1 polymer ?
#
loop_
_entity_poly.entity_id
_entity_poly.type
_entity_poly.pdbx_seq_one_letter_code
_entity_poly.pdbx_strand_id
1 'polypeptide(L)'
;MKFAILNGNIVTADKVARGLSCGCICEECGGKVVACKGEIKTPYFSHYDLTECEGSDMTLLHRIAENRYRIGNQIYIPELKYKNEIIEDSKWGIITDIKVEEDFGEVKPDIILTIDSVEYFFEIMVTHKVDSIKRSKLNKLGYPVIEIYLDELYKEWEYTKDLTFDFYKELDNILYNNTQYKKWCYHKYVYKRQIEDDLAQKKLEEEKIQKYKEFLLSIRHCPECENRIYPPIIGETIIKCDQCNYQIDRNELIKNPKMKPMWDYNGWELKLMKEGNK
;
A
#
# COMPACT_ATOMS: atom_id res chain seq x y z
N MET A 1 11.91 -12.75 -23.55
CA MET A 1 11.01 -11.61 -23.76
C MET A 1 9.72 -12.09 -24.42
N LYS A 2 8.59 -11.54 -24.04
CA LYS A 2 7.28 -11.91 -24.60
C LYS A 2 6.74 -10.90 -25.59
N PHE A 3 7.21 -9.67 -25.51
CA PHE A 3 6.85 -8.56 -26.38
C PHE A 3 8.03 -8.11 -27.23
N ALA A 4 7.72 -7.56 -28.39
CA ALA A 4 8.66 -6.88 -29.26
C ALA A 4 7.92 -5.80 -30.08
N ILE A 5 8.66 -4.96 -30.79
CA ILE A 5 8.11 -3.94 -31.65
C ILE A 5 8.13 -4.41 -33.11
N LEU A 6 7.00 -4.29 -33.77
CA LEU A 6 6.85 -4.46 -35.21
C LEU A 6 6.16 -3.23 -35.81
N ASN A 7 6.86 -2.49 -36.67
CA ASN A 7 6.33 -1.26 -37.30
C ASN A 7 5.77 -0.25 -36.29
N GLY A 8 6.47 -0.07 -35.16
CA GLY A 8 6.05 0.84 -34.08
C GLY A 8 4.94 0.32 -33.17
N ASN A 9 4.43 -0.90 -33.40
CA ASN A 9 3.41 -1.51 -32.55
C ASN A 9 4.01 -2.63 -31.71
N ILE A 10 3.53 -2.75 -30.46
CA ILE A 10 3.90 -3.83 -29.58
C ILE A 10 3.17 -5.12 -30.02
N VAL A 11 3.92 -6.19 -30.17
CA VAL A 11 3.42 -7.48 -30.64
C VAL A 11 3.90 -8.61 -29.73
N THR A 12 3.12 -9.69 -29.68
CA THR A 12 3.49 -10.95 -29.02
C THR A 12 4.02 -11.96 -30.04
N ALA A 13 4.89 -12.89 -29.60
CA ALA A 13 5.55 -13.80 -30.51
C ALA A 13 4.58 -14.73 -31.25
N ASP A 14 3.41 -15.04 -30.68
CA ASP A 14 2.36 -15.87 -31.31
C ASP A 14 1.70 -15.17 -32.51
N LYS A 15 1.66 -13.83 -32.53
CA LYS A 15 0.98 -13.01 -33.57
C LYS A 15 1.86 -12.63 -34.76
N VAL A 16 3.15 -12.99 -34.76
CA VAL A 16 4.11 -12.63 -35.82
C VAL A 16 4.68 -13.86 -36.53
N ALA A 17 5.42 -13.69 -37.61
CA ALA A 17 6.10 -14.80 -38.27
C ALA A 17 7.18 -15.43 -37.37
N ARG A 18 7.42 -16.75 -37.51
CA ARG A 18 8.46 -17.46 -36.76
C ARG A 18 9.87 -17.02 -37.20
N GLY A 19 10.79 -16.98 -36.26
CA GLY A 19 12.19 -16.69 -36.55
C GLY A 19 12.48 -15.20 -36.80
N LEU A 20 13.53 -14.88 -37.50
CA LEU A 20 13.89 -13.51 -37.89
C LEU A 20 12.91 -12.88 -38.88
N SER A 21 12.15 -13.70 -39.59
CA SER A 21 11.12 -13.21 -40.53
C SER A 21 9.98 -12.47 -39.84
N CYS A 22 9.92 -12.46 -38.49
CA CYS A 22 9.01 -11.61 -37.75
C CYS A 22 9.28 -10.11 -38.01
N GLY A 23 10.51 -9.72 -38.35
CA GLY A 23 10.88 -8.32 -38.54
C GLY A 23 10.84 -7.47 -37.28
N CYS A 24 10.78 -8.11 -36.11
CA CYS A 24 10.59 -7.45 -34.83
C CYS A 24 11.94 -6.97 -34.25
N ILE A 25 11.87 -5.90 -33.45
CA ILE A 25 12.98 -5.36 -32.69
C ILE A 25 12.66 -5.32 -31.19
N CYS A 26 13.70 -5.35 -30.37
CA CYS A 26 13.57 -5.09 -28.95
C CYS A 26 13.27 -3.62 -28.73
N GLU A 27 12.27 -3.31 -27.91
CA GLU A 27 11.95 -1.91 -27.60
C GLU A 27 13.08 -1.21 -26.86
N GLU A 28 13.75 -1.91 -25.95
CA GLU A 28 14.76 -1.32 -25.08
C GLU A 28 16.07 -1.00 -25.81
N CYS A 29 16.62 -1.97 -26.54
CA CYS A 29 17.93 -1.82 -27.20
C CYS A 29 17.82 -1.59 -28.70
N GLY A 30 16.65 -1.65 -29.31
CA GLY A 30 16.44 -1.57 -30.76
C GLY A 30 17.00 -2.76 -31.55
N GLY A 31 17.61 -3.73 -30.89
CA GLY A 31 18.22 -4.91 -31.53
C GLY A 31 17.19 -5.85 -32.11
N LYS A 32 17.56 -6.56 -33.19
CA LYS A 32 16.70 -7.57 -33.83
C LYS A 32 16.39 -8.71 -32.88
N VAL A 33 15.14 -9.19 -32.91
CA VAL A 33 14.72 -10.34 -32.13
C VAL A 33 14.16 -11.45 -33.00
N VAL A 34 14.24 -12.66 -32.50
CA VAL A 34 13.77 -13.90 -33.13
C VAL A 34 12.51 -14.35 -32.42
N ALA A 35 11.42 -14.56 -33.16
CA ALA A 35 10.21 -15.17 -32.60
C ALA A 35 10.38 -16.69 -32.47
N CYS A 36 10.53 -17.14 -31.23
CA CYS A 36 10.68 -18.55 -30.88
C CYS A 36 9.29 -19.17 -30.65
N LYS A 37 8.88 -20.09 -31.51
CA LYS A 37 7.60 -20.79 -31.43
C LYS A 37 7.88 -22.30 -31.39
N GLY A 38 7.73 -22.91 -30.23
CA GLY A 38 7.89 -24.34 -30.00
C GLY A 38 6.59 -24.95 -29.47
N GLU A 39 6.52 -26.29 -29.49
CA GLU A 39 5.36 -27.03 -28.98
C GLU A 39 5.31 -27.10 -27.44
N ILE A 40 6.45 -26.91 -26.78
CA ILE A 40 6.60 -27.13 -25.34
C ILE A 40 6.55 -25.79 -24.55
N LYS A 41 7.13 -24.72 -25.10
CA LYS A 41 7.20 -23.43 -24.46
C LYS A 41 6.23 -22.45 -25.11
N THR A 42 5.60 -21.61 -24.29
CA THR A 42 4.86 -20.45 -24.78
C THR A 42 5.73 -19.64 -25.74
N PRO A 43 5.21 -19.18 -26.88
CA PRO A 43 5.97 -18.35 -27.82
C PRO A 43 6.62 -17.15 -27.14
N TYR A 44 7.89 -16.87 -27.46
CA TYR A 44 8.67 -15.79 -26.88
C TYR A 44 9.66 -15.21 -27.90
N PHE A 45 10.20 -14.03 -27.62
CA PHE A 45 11.28 -13.44 -28.39
C PHE A 45 12.63 -13.65 -27.70
N SER A 46 13.67 -13.87 -28.50
CA SER A 46 15.06 -13.89 -28.06
C SER A 46 15.84 -12.90 -28.91
N HIS A 47 16.81 -12.20 -28.34
CA HIS A 47 17.72 -11.38 -29.12
C HIS A 47 18.45 -12.24 -30.16
N TYR A 48 18.60 -11.70 -31.37
CA TYR A 48 19.32 -12.38 -32.44
C TYR A 48 20.83 -12.35 -32.19
N ASP A 49 21.33 -11.18 -31.84
CA ASP A 49 22.72 -10.99 -31.44
C ASP A 49 22.81 -11.07 -29.90
N LEU A 50 23.93 -11.57 -29.37
CA LEU A 50 24.23 -11.63 -27.94
C LEU A 50 24.57 -10.23 -27.42
N THR A 51 23.61 -9.33 -27.44
CA THR A 51 23.74 -8.00 -26.83
C THR A 51 23.24 -8.07 -25.39
N GLU A 52 24.00 -7.50 -24.48
CA GLU A 52 23.52 -7.24 -23.12
C GLU A 52 22.38 -6.24 -23.21
N CYS A 53 21.18 -6.69 -22.88
CA CYS A 53 19.99 -5.87 -22.86
C CYS A 53 19.37 -5.95 -21.46
N GLU A 54 19.32 -4.83 -20.77
CA GLU A 54 18.79 -4.73 -19.42
C GLU A 54 17.25 -4.64 -19.39
N GLY A 55 16.61 -4.53 -20.56
CA GLY A 55 15.15 -4.44 -20.67
C GLY A 55 14.44 -5.69 -20.18
N SER A 56 13.44 -5.51 -19.34
CA SER A 56 12.60 -6.58 -18.82
C SER A 56 11.20 -6.56 -19.45
N ASP A 57 10.57 -7.74 -19.57
CA ASP A 57 9.15 -7.84 -19.98
C ASP A 57 8.23 -7.03 -19.05
N MET A 58 8.62 -6.80 -17.82
CA MET A 58 7.87 -6.04 -16.83
C MET A 58 7.88 -4.54 -17.10
N THR A 59 9.03 -3.98 -17.48
CA THR A 59 9.14 -2.59 -17.92
C THR A 59 8.28 -2.35 -19.15
N LEU A 60 8.31 -3.31 -20.07
CA LEU A 60 7.49 -3.24 -21.28
C LEU A 60 5.99 -3.35 -20.98
N LEU A 61 5.57 -4.25 -20.07
CA LEU A 61 4.17 -4.35 -19.64
C LEU A 61 3.67 -3.04 -19.02
N HIS A 62 4.51 -2.39 -18.23
CA HIS A 62 4.22 -1.07 -17.67
C HIS A 62 3.91 -0.05 -18.78
N ARG A 63 4.80 0.07 -19.78
CA ARG A 63 4.60 0.97 -20.94
C ARG A 63 3.39 0.58 -21.79
N ILE A 64 3.12 -0.73 -21.96
CA ILE A 64 1.90 -1.17 -22.67
C ILE A 64 0.66 -0.65 -21.94
N ALA A 65 0.61 -0.81 -20.63
CA ALA A 65 -0.53 -0.36 -19.83
C ALA A 65 -0.72 1.16 -19.93
N GLU A 66 0.37 1.94 -19.86
CA GLU A 66 0.33 3.40 -20.03
C GLU A 66 -0.26 3.80 -21.39
N ASN A 67 0.17 3.15 -22.45
CA ASN A 67 -0.27 3.46 -23.82
C ASN A 67 -1.67 2.93 -24.17
N ARG A 68 -2.31 2.15 -23.29
CA ARG A 68 -3.65 1.61 -23.55
C ARG A 68 -4.77 2.59 -23.26
N TYR A 69 -4.56 3.56 -22.37
CA TYR A 69 -5.60 4.54 -22.05
C TYR A 69 -5.93 5.45 -23.23
N ARG A 70 -7.21 5.80 -23.37
CA ARG A 70 -7.74 6.58 -24.49
C ARG A 70 -8.79 7.57 -24.02
N ILE A 71 -8.74 8.78 -24.59
CA ILE A 71 -9.73 9.82 -24.36
C ILE A 71 -11.11 9.35 -24.85
N GLY A 72 -12.15 9.68 -24.09
CA GLY A 72 -13.54 9.31 -24.38
C GLY A 72 -13.94 7.91 -23.91
N ASN A 73 -13.00 7.08 -23.48
CA ASN A 73 -13.33 5.79 -22.88
C ASN A 73 -13.83 5.97 -21.45
N GLN A 74 -14.75 5.09 -21.06
CA GLN A 74 -15.21 4.99 -19.67
C GLN A 74 -14.24 4.12 -18.86
N ILE A 75 -14.02 4.51 -17.62
CA ILE A 75 -13.24 3.76 -16.64
C ILE A 75 -14.07 3.52 -15.38
N TYR A 76 -14.01 2.30 -14.84
CA TYR A 76 -14.67 1.95 -13.59
C TYR A 76 -13.73 2.21 -12.42
N ILE A 77 -14.09 3.19 -11.58
CA ILE A 77 -13.34 3.60 -10.40
C ILE A 77 -13.82 2.74 -9.21
N PRO A 78 -12.90 2.15 -8.41
CA PRO A 78 -13.28 1.34 -7.28
C PRO A 78 -13.94 2.16 -6.17
N GLU A 79 -14.79 1.49 -5.38
CA GLU A 79 -15.34 2.08 -4.16
C GLU A 79 -14.24 2.58 -3.23
N LEU A 80 -14.48 3.71 -2.59
CA LEU A 80 -13.59 4.28 -1.60
C LEU A 80 -14.09 3.91 -0.21
N LYS A 81 -13.26 3.21 0.56
CA LYS A 81 -13.58 2.77 1.93
C LYS A 81 -12.62 3.37 2.95
N TYR A 82 -13.14 3.64 4.13
CA TYR A 82 -12.35 3.84 5.33
C TYR A 82 -12.82 2.88 6.41
N LYS A 83 -11.96 1.98 6.86
CA LYS A 83 -12.31 0.86 7.74
C LYS A 83 -13.46 0.04 7.10
N ASN A 84 -14.63 -0.03 7.74
CA ASN A 84 -15.80 -0.75 7.26
C ASN A 84 -16.88 0.17 6.64
N GLU A 85 -16.60 1.47 6.51
CA GLU A 85 -17.53 2.46 5.95
C GLU A 85 -17.20 2.74 4.49
N ILE A 86 -18.21 2.67 3.62
CA ILE A 86 -18.09 3.11 2.23
C ILE A 86 -18.25 4.65 2.23
N ILE A 87 -17.23 5.35 1.75
CA ILE A 87 -17.22 6.81 1.61
C ILE A 87 -17.76 7.23 0.25
N GLU A 88 -17.38 6.50 -0.78
CA GLU A 88 -17.88 6.69 -2.15
C GLU A 88 -18.10 5.31 -2.77
N ASP A 89 -19.25 5.12 -3.43
CA ASP A 89 -19.50 3.92 -4.22
C ASP A 89 -18.62 3.86 -5.46
N SER A 90 -18.38 2.65 -5.96
CA SER A 90 -17.75 2.47 -7.25
C SER A 90 -18.60 3.12 -8.36
N LYS A 91 -17.94 3.77 -9.32
CA LYS A 91 -18.60 4.54 -10.37
C LYS A 91 -17.90 4.47 -11.70
N TRP A 92 -18.65 4.63 -12.77
CA TRP A 92 -18.10 4.91 -14.09
C TRP A 92 -17.74 6.39 -14.21
N GLY A 93 -16.61 6.67 -14.85
CA GLY A 93 -16.22 8.02 -15.22
C GLY A 93 -15.68 8.05 -16.65
N ILE A 94 -15.71 9.22 -17.28
CA ILE A 94 -15.24 9.41 -18.65
C ILE A 94 -13.86 10.05 -18.61
N ILE A 95 -12.89 9.43 -19.32
CA ILE A 95 -11.54 9.98 -19.46
C ILE A 95 -11.59 11.15 -20.45
N THR A 96 -11.26 12.35 -19.96
CA THR A 96 -11.28 13.58 -20.75
C THR A 96 -9.88 14.10 -21.11
N ASP A 97 -8.85 13.69 -20.35
CA ASP A 97 -7.46 13.99 -20.64
C ASP A 97 -6.53 12.89 -20.10
N ILE A 98 -5.36 12.73 -20.70
CA ILE A 98 -4.36 11.72 -20.38
C ILE A 98 -2.98 12.34 -20.45
N LYS A 99 -2.21 12.22 -19.36
CA LYS A 99 -0.80 12.59 -19.31
C LYS A 99 0.01 11.41 -18.78
N VAL A 100 1.13 11.12 -19.40
CA VAL A 100 1.99 9.98 -19.03
C VAL A 100 3.31 10.53 -18.54
N GLU A 101 3.79 10.03 -17.42
CA GLU A 101 5.08 10.37 -16.85
C GLU A 101 5.33 11.88 -16.67
N GLU A 102 4.33 12.67 -16.30
CA GLU A 102 4.51 14.11 -16.04
C GLU A 102 5.30 14.33 -14.75
N ASP A 103 6.26 15.24 -14.80
CA ASP A 103 7.18 15.51 -13.69
C ASP A 103 6.59 16.55 -12.73
N PHE A 104 6.43 16.17 -11.46
CA PHE A 104 6.05 17.06 -10.35
C PHE A 104 7.24 17.40 -9.44
N GLY A 105 8.46 17.35 -9.95
CA GLY A 105 9.70 17.68 -9.28
C GLY A 105 10.22 16.57 -8.36
N GLU A 106 9.49 16.19 -7.34
CA GLU A 106 9.90 15.13 -6.39
C GLU A 106 9.36 13.75 -6.76
N VAL A 107 8.35 13.68 -7.61
CA VAL A 107 7.67 12.43 -7.99
C VAL A 107 7.12 12.54 -9.39
N LYS A 108 7.11 11.42 -10.09
CA LYS A 108 6.59 11.27 -11.44
C LYS A 108 5.55 10.15 -11.38
N PRO A 109 4.24 10.48 -11.43
CA PRO A 109 3.18 9.49 -11.57
C PRO A 109 3.30 8.77 -12.92
N ASP A 110 2.97 7.49 -12.96
CA ASP A 110 3.03 6.74 -14.21
C ASP A 110 2.02 7.29 -15.20
N ILE A 111 0.78 7.52 -14.74
CA ILE A 111 -0.31 8.05 -15.57
C ILE A 111 -1.14 9.04 -14.76
N ILE A 112 -1.57 10.11 -15.42
CA ILE A 112 -2.57 11.03 -14.89
C ILE A 112 -3.77 10.96 -15.83
N LEU A 113 -4.93 10.63 -15.30
CA LEU A 113 -6.19 10.66 -16.01
C LEU A 113 -7.07 11.77 -15.44
N THR A 114 -7.56 12.65 -16.31
CA THR A 114 -8.66 13.52 -15.95
C THR A 114 -9.97 12.76 -16.20
N ILE A 115 -10.70 12.48 -15.14
CA ILE A 115 -11.95 11.71 -15.18
C ILE A 115 -13.05 12.61 -14.63
N ASP A 116 -14.06 12.91 -15.43
CA ASP A 116 -15.18 13.80 -15.06
C ASP A 116 -14.69 15.13 -14.43
N SER A 117 -13.64 15.73 -15.01
CA SER A 117 -13.00 16.99 -14.56
C SER A 117 -12.18 16.89 -13.28
N VAL A 118 -11.88 15.69 -12.78
CA VAL A 118 -11.00 15.45 -11.64
C VAL A 118 -9.75 14.72 -12.10
N GLU A 119 -8.58 15.20 -11.73
CA GLU A 119 -7.32 14.50 -11.99
C GLU A 119 -7.08 13.39 -10.97
N TYR A 120 -6.81 12.19 -11.48
CA TYR A 120 -6.43 11.00 -10.71
C TYR A 120 -5.03 10.55 -11.15
N PHE A 121 -4.20 10.21 -10.19
CA PHE A 121 -2.92 9.59 -10.46
C PHE A 121 -3.09 8.07 -10.45
N PHE A 122 -2.53 7.42 -11.44
CA PHE A 122 -2.50 5.96 -11.53
C PHE A 122 -1.06 5.48 -11.52
N GLU A 123 -0.81 4.48 -10.70
CA GLU A 123 0.47 3.79 -10.57
C GLU A 123 0.31 2.36 -11.07
N ILE A 124 1.16 1.92 -11.98
CA ILE A 124 1.11 0.58 -12.55
C ILE A 124 2.06 -0.34 -11.78
N MET A 125 1.52 -1.35 -11.12
CA MET A 125 2.28 -2.33 -10.38
C MET A 125 2.37 -3.65 -11.17
N VAL A 126 3.58 -4.00 -11.62
CA VAL A 126 3.85 -5.28 -12.28
C VAL A 126 4.53 -6.26 -11.31
N THR A 127 5.50 -5.80 -10.52
CA THR A 127 6.23 -6.66 -9.56
C THR A 127 6.34 -6.07 -8.16
N HIS A 128 6.48 -4.77 -8.06
CA HIS A 128 6.71 -4.08 -6.78
C HIS A 128 5.63 -3.05 -6.55
N LYS A 129 5.10 -3.05 -5.33
CA LYS A 129 4.19 -1.98 -4.88
C LYS A 129 4.91 -0.65 -4.84
N VAL A 130 4.15 0.42 -4.97
CA VAL A 130 4.65 1.78 -4.73
C VAL A 130 5.36 1.81 -3.39
N ASP A 131 6.62 2.20 -3.38
CA ASP A 131 7.41 2.27 -2.16
C ASP A 131 6.86 3.38 -1.23
N SER A 132 7.21 3.28 0.06
CA SER A 132 6.72 4.21 1.07
C SER A 132 7.15 5.66 0.81
N ILE A 133 8.30 5.86 0.15
CA ILE A 133 8.84 7.18 -0.17
C ILE A 133 8.04 7.81 -1.30
N LYS A 134 7.84 7.08 -2.43
CA LYS A 134 7.00 7.54 -3.56
C LYS A 134 5.59 7.83 -3.07
N ARG A 135 5.00 6.93 -2.26
CA ARG A 135 3.66 7.12 -1.67
C ARG A 135 3.59 8.39 -0.81
N SER A 136 4.58 8.65 0.05
CA SER A 136 4.61 9.86 0.87
C SER A 136 4.66 11.13 0.03
N LYS A 137 5.41 11.11 -1.08
CA LYS A 137 5.49 12.26 -2.00
C LYS A 137 4.17 12.47 -2.74
N LEU A 138 3.56 11.40 -3.27
CA LEU A 138 2.25 11.45 -3.92
C LEU A 138 1.17 12.01 -2.97
N ASN A 139 1.18 11.57 -1.71
CA ASN A 139 0.23 12.04 -0.70
C ASN A 139 0.34 13.56 -0.46
N LYS A 140 1.53 14.13 -0.52
CA LYS A 140 1.75 15.57 -0.37
C LYS A 140 1.14 16.39 -1.50
N LEU A 141 1.04 15.83 -2.69
CA LEU A 141 0.43 16.50 -3.84
C LEU A 141 -1.09 16.62 -3.71
N GLY A 142 -1.72 15.77 -2.89
CA GLY A 142 -3.15 15.84 -2.57
C GLY A 142 -4.09 15.32 -3.65
N TYR A 143 -3.58 14.77 -4.75
CA TYR A 143 -4.38 14.12 -5.78
C TYR A 143 -4.81 12.71 -5.36
N PRO A 144 -5.99 12.25 -5.74
CA PRO A 144 -6.38 10.85 -5.54
C PRO A 144 -5.45 9.91 -6.33
N VAL A 145 -4.96 8.86 -5.68
CA VAL A 145 -3.99 7.91 -6.27
C VAL A 145 -4.56 6.50 -6.22
N ILE A 146 -4.59 5.85 -7.38
CA ILE A 146 -5.02 4.46 -7.56
C ILE A 146 -3.84 3.65 -8.08
N GLU A 147 -3.53 2.53 -7.43
CA GLU A 147 -2.55 1.54 -7.85
C GLU A 147 -3.24 0.41 -8.61
N ILE A 148 -2.75 0.08 -9.80
CA ILE A 148 -3.27 -0.98 -10.66
C ILE A 148 -2.31 -2.16 -10.63
N TYR A 149 -2.82 -3.34 -10.29
CA TYR A 149 -2.05 -4.56 -10.12
C TYR A 149 -2.12 -5.41 -11.39
N LEU A 150 -0.99 -5.58 -12.05
CA LEU A 150 -0.84 -6.39 -13.27
C LEU A 150 -0.01 -7.67 -13.05
N ASP A 151 0.44 -7.93 -11.83
CA ASP A 151 1.29 -9.09 -11.50
C ASP A 151 0.58 -10.44 -11.72
N GLU A 152 -0.72 -10.51 -11.43
CA GLU A 152 -1.51 -11.71 -11.68
C GLU A 152 -1.70 -11.95 -13.18
N LEU A 153 -2.04 -10.91 -13.95
CA LEU A 153 -2.16 -10.99 -15.41
C LEU A 153 -0.84 -11.45 -16.04
N TYR A 154 0.28 -10.89 -15.56
CA TYR A 154 1.61 -11.28 -16.05
C TYR A 154 1.90 -12.74 -15.79
N LYS A 155 1.63 -13.24 -14.58
CA LYS A 155 1.80 -14.65 -14.22
C LYS A 155 0.89 -15.57 -15.04
N GLU A 156 -0.41 -15.24 -15.11
CA GLU A 156 -1.37 -16.01 -15.87
C GLU A 156 -0.92 -16.14 -17.32
N TRP A 157 -0.57 -15.05 -17.95
CA TRP A 157 -0.05 -15.05 -19.30
C TRP A 157 1.29 -15.82 -19.43
N GLU A 158 2.16 -15.77 -18.40
CA GLU A 158 3.42 -16.50 -18.39
C GLU A 158 3.24 -18.00 -18.40
N TYR A 159 2.24 -18.51 -17.68
CA TYR A 159 2.05 -19.93 -17.47
C TYR A 159 0.91 -20.51 -18.29
N THR A 160 0.06 -19.69 -18.92
CA THR A 160 -1.05 -20.20 -19.71
C THR A 160 -0.57 -20.91 -20.97
N LYS A 161 -1.16 -22.06 -21.26
CA LYS A 161 -1.06 -22.78 -22.52
C LYS A 161 -2.31 -22.59 -23.38
N ASP A 162 -3.25 -21.79 -22.89
CA ASP A 162 -4.50 -21.52 -23.59
C ASP A 162 -4.25 -20.60 -24.79
N LEU A 163 -4.38 -21.16 -25.99
CA LEU A 163 -4.23 -20.42 -27.25
C LEU A 163 -5.37 -19.41 -27.49
N THR A 164 -6.45 -19.50 -26.71
CA THR A 164 -7.58 -18.57 -26.79
C THR A 164 -7.40 -17.35 -25.87
N PHE A 165 -6.40 -17.36 -24.98
CA PHE A 165 -6.10 -16.26 -24.09
C PHE A 165 -5.71 -15.01 -24.87
N ASP A 166 -6.53 -14.00 -24.79
CA ASP A 166 -6.27 -12.68 -25.38
C ASP A 166 -5.75 -11.72 -24.33
N PHE A 167 -4.43 -11.60 -24.26
CA PHE A 167 -3.73 -10.73 -23.31
C PHE A 167 -4.22 -9.30 -23.34
N TYR A 168 -4.43 -8.74 -24.51
CA TYR A 168 -4.87 -7.32 -24.63
C TYR A 168 -6.29 -7.11 -24.17
N LYS A 169 -7.16 -8.08 -24.42
CA LYS A 169 -8.54 -8.04 -23.92
C LYS A 169 -8.59 -8.09 -22.40
N GLU A 170 -7.79 -8.96 -21.77
CA GLU A 170 -7.73 -9.03 -20.31
C GLU A 170 -7.06 -7.80 -19.71
N LEU A 171 -6.01 -7.27 -20.34
CA LEU A 171 -5.41 -6.00 -19.91
C LEU A 171 -6.42 -4.86 -19.96
N ASP A 172 -7.16 -4.71 -21.07
CA ASP A 172 -8.21 -3.68 -21.18
C ASP A 172 -9.30 -3.86 -20.13
N ASN A 173 -9.70 -5.12 -19.84
CA ASN A 173 -10.65 -5.41 -18.79
C ASN A 173 -10.15 -4.94 -17.40
N ILE A 174 -8.89 -5.17 -17.08
CA ILE A 174 -8.26 -4.69 -15.84
C ILE A 174 -8.21 -3.16 -15.81
N LEU A 175 -7.74 -2.55 -16.87
CA LEU A 175 -7.54 -1.10 -16.92
C LEU A 175 -8.87 -0.33 -16.86
N TYR A 176 -9.90 -0.78 -17.57
CA TYR A 176 -11.14 -0.04 -17.71
C TYR A 176 -12.28 -0.55 -16.84
N ASN A 177 -12.49 -1.86 -16.74
CA ASN A 177 -13.75 -2.41 -16.24
C ASN A 177 -13.64 -3.00 -14.82
N ASN A 178 -12.54 -3.69 -14.53
CA ASN A 178 -12.42 -4.47 -13.29
C ASN A 178 -11.80 -3.66 -12.16
N THR A 179 -12.50 -3.56 -11.04
CA THR A 179 -12.00 -2.87 -9.84
C THR A 179 -11.20 -3.77 -8.91
N GLN A 180 -11.23 -5.09 -9.09
CA GLN A 180 -10.49 -6.04 -8.24
C GLN A 180 -8.99 -5.80 -8.26
N TYR A 181 -8.45 -5.33 -9.39
CA TYR A 181 -7.03 -5.03 -9.58
C TYR A 181 -6.68 -3.57 -9.31
N LYS A 182 -7.62 -2.75 -8.83
CA LYS A 182 -7.43 -1.34 -8.53
C LYS A 182 -7.55 -1.10 -7.04
N LYS A 183 -6.56 -0.46 -6.42
CA LYS A 183 -6.58 -0.15 -4.99
C LYS A 183 -6.22 1.32 -4.77
N TRP A 184 -6.94 1.96 -3.88
CA TRP A 184 -6.60 3.30 -3.45
C TRP A 184 -5.28 3.31 -2.68
N CYS A 185 -4.30 4.05 -3.17
CA CYS A 185 -3.09 4.39 -2.44
C CYS A 185 -3.29 5.61 -1.56
N TYR A 186 -4.01 6.60 -2.08
CA TYR A 186 -4.29 7.85 -1.37
C TYR A 186 -5.61 8.44 -1.82
N HIS A 187 -6.34 8.98 -0.85
CA HIS A 187 -7.49 9.85 -1.09
C HIS A 187 -7.63 10.83 0.06
N LYS A 188 -7.78 12.12 -0.26
CA LYS A 188 -7.78 13.22 0.73
C LYS A 188 -8.77 13.02 1.89
N TYR A 189 -9.95 12.49 1.61
CA TYR A 189 -10.97 12.27 2.66
C TYR A 189 -10.59 11.12 3.59
N VAL A 190 -10.06 10.02 3.05
CA VAL A 190 -9.57 8.90 3.86
C VAL A 190 -8.39 9.34 4.71
N TYR A 191 -7.43 10.05 4.12
CA TYR A 191 -6.26 10.56 4.82
C TYR A 191 -6.63 11.53 5.95
N LYS A 192 -7.59 12.44 5.69
CA LYS A 192 -8.09 13.35 6.73
C LYS A 192 -8.71 12.59 7.91
N ARG A 193 -9.59 11.61 7.64
CA ARG A 193 -10.19 10.78 8.68
C ARG A 193 -9.16 9.96 9.45
N GLN A 194 -8.15 9.45 8.77
CA GLN A 194 -7.06 8.72 9.42
C GLN A 194 -6.30 9.60 10.41
N ILE A 195 -5.97 10.84 10.02
CA ILE A 195 -5.32 11.81 10.93
C ILE A 195 -6.24 12.11 12.13
N GLU A 196 -7.53 12.33 11.90
CA GLU A 196 -8.49 12.61 12.97
C GLU A 196 -8.57 11.45 13.98
N ASP A 197 -8.61 10.20 13.49
CA ASP A 197 -8.62 8.99 14.33
C ASP A 197 -7.30 8.82 15.10
N ASP A 198 -6.16 9.04 14.46
CA ASP A 198 -4.84 8.94 15.09
C ASP A 198 -4.68 9.98 16.21
N LEU A 199 -5.17 11.22 15.98
CA LEU A 199 -5.18 12.27 16.99
C LEU A 199 -6.13 11.95 18.15
N ALA A 200 -7.31 11.41 17.87
CA ALA A 200 -8.26 11.01 18.90
C ALA A 200 -7.70 9.86 19.75
N GLN A 201 -7.05 8.88 19.13
CA GLN A 201 -6.42 7.78 19.83
C GLN A 201 -5.26 8.24 20.71
N LYS A 202 -4.41 9.12 20.19
CA LYS A 202 -3.31 9.73 20.96
C LYS A 202 -3.81 10.49 22.18
N LYS A 203 -4.87 11.30 22.00
CA LYS A 203 -5.49 12.03 23.10
C LYS A 203 -6.06 11.10 24.18
N LEU A 204 -6.73 10.03 23.76
CA LEU A 204 -7.24 9.01 24.68
C LEU A 204 -6.12 8.34 25.48
N GLU A 205 -4.99 8.10 24.84
CA GLU A 205 -3.82 7.50 25.50
C GLU A 205 -3.17 8.47 26.50
N GLU A 206 -3.06 9.75 26.13
CA GLU A 206 -2.60 10.81 27.05
C GLU A 206 -3.52 10.96 28.28
N GLU A 207 -4.85 10.93 28.08
CA GLU A 207 -5.83 10.93 29.17
C GLU A 207 -5.68 9.72 30.10
N LYS A 208 -5.42 8.54 29.55
CA LYS A 208 -5.17 7.33 30.32
C LYS A 208 -3.91 7.44 31.17
N ILE A 209 -2.82 7.92 30.56
CA ILE A 209 -1.56 8.16 31.27
C ILE A 209 -1.74 9.18 32.40
N GLN A 210 -2.49 10.26 32.14
CA GLN A 210 -2.77 11.28 33.14
C GLN A 210 -3.56 10.72 34.33
N LYS A 211 -4.65 9.97 34.07
CA LYS A 211 -5.44 9.31 35.11
C LYS A 211 -4.60 8.31 35.92
N TYR A 212 -3.69 7.60 35.27
CA TYR A 212 -2.79 6.71 35.96
C TYR A 212 -1.80 7.46 36.88
N LYS A 213 -1.25 8.59 36.44
CA LYS A 213 -0.41 9.45 37.28
C LYS A 213 -1.18 9.96 38.51
N GLU A 214 -2.41 10.42 38.32
CA GLU A 214 -3.29 10.88 39.40
C GLU A 214 -3.58 9.76 40.40
N PHE A 215 -3.83 8.52 39.90
CA PHE A 215 -3.97 7.35 40.76
C PHE A 215 -2.72 7.09 41.60
N LEU A 216 -1.52 7.08 41.00
CA LEU A 216 -0.27 6.89 41.75
C LEU A 216 -0.08 7.97 42.83
N LEU A 217 -0.47 9.20 42.55
CA LEU A 217 -0.41 10.31 43.50
C LEU A 217 -1.46 10.19 44.63
N SER A 218 -2.53 9.43 44.42
CA SER A 218 -3.60 9.22 45.40
C SER A 218 -3.26 8.18 46.45
N ILE A 219 -2.28 7.31 46.20
CA ILE A 219 -1.83 6.29 47.14
C ILE A 219 -1.07 6.99 48.30
N ARG A 220 -1.72 7.05 49.47
CA ARG A 220 -1.21 7.84 50.60
C ARG A 220 -0.85 7.05 51.83
N HIS A 221 -1.28 5.80 51.93
CA HIS A 221 -1.09 5.00 53.15
C HIS A 221 -0.60 3.58 52.84
N CYS A 222 0.32 3.12 53.66
CA CYS A 222 0.86 1.76 53.62
C CYS A 222 -0.22 0.76 54.02
N PRO A 223 -0.45 -0.36 53.29
CA PRO A 223 -1.46 -1.33 53.67
C PRO A 223 -1.09 -2.16 54.88
N GLU A 224 0.18 -2.19 55.31
CA GLU A 224 0.65 -2.95 56.45
C GLU A 224 0.63 -2.14 57.76
N CYS A 225 1.03 -0.87 57.71
CA CYS A 225 1.18 -0.07 58.92
C CYS A 225 0.38 1.22 58.90
N GLU A 226 -0.42 1.46 57.85
CA GLU A 226 -1.28 2.65 57.65
C GLU A 226 -0.51 3.99 57.64
N ASN A 227 0.80 3.98 57.76
CA ASN A 227 1.61 5.17 57.66
C ASN A 227 1.61 5.72 56.23
N ARG A 228 1.84 7.03 56.11
CA ARG A 228 1.89 7.70 54.83
C ARG A 228 3.06 7.17 53.99
N ILE A 229 2.76 6.82 52.75
CA ILE A 229 3.79 6.48 51.77
C ILE A 229 3.76 7.53 50.66
N TYR A 230 4.93 7.79 50.06
CA TYR A 230 5.07 8.70 48.96
C TYR A 230 4.98 7.95 47.63
N PRO A 231 4.37 8.54 46.60
CA PRO A 231 4.32 7.92 45.29
C PRO A 231 5.76 7.71 44.78
N PRO A 232 6.00 6.66 43.98
CA PRO A 232 7.32 6.39 43.43
C PRO A 232 7.74 7.55 42.49
N ILE A 233 9.04 7.84 42.48
CA ILE A 233 9.62 8.78 41.54
C ILE A 233 9.45 8.21 40.12
N ILE A 234 9.27 9.09 39.12
CA ILE A 234 9.13 8.68 37.72
C ILE A 234 10.35 7.80 37.33
N GLY A 235 10.08 6.55 36.94
CA GLY A 235 11.11 5.55 36.60
C GLY A 235 11.34 4.46 37.67
N GLU A 236 10.87 4.63 38.90
CA GLU A 236 10.92 3.58 39.89
C GLU A 236 9.76 2.58 39.76
N THR A 237 10.06 1.30 39.84
CA THR A 237 9.09 0.20 39.79
C THR A 237 8.61 -0.28 41.15
N ILE A 238 9.28 0.12 42.21
CA ILE A 238 9.00 -0.33 43.57
C ILE A 238 8.61 0.85 44.44
N ILE A 239 7.46 0.73 45.10
CA ILE A 239 7.01 1.68 46.14
C ILE A 239 7.43 1.10 47.50
N LYS A 240 8.10 1.91 48.33
CA LYS A 240 8.61 1.53 49.65
C LYS A 240 7.91 2.31 50.76
N CYS A 241 7.62 1.64 51.85
CA CYS A 241 7.22 2.28 53.09
C CYS A 241 8.44 2.51 53.97
N ASP A 242 8.72 3.75 54.32
CA ASP A 242 9.88 4.13 55.15
C ASP A 242 9.74 3.69 56.60
N GLN A 243 8.52 3.29 57.04
CA GLN A 243 8.24 2.93 58.44
C GLN A 243 8.29 1.44 58.73
N CYS A 244 7.86 0.59 57.80
CA CYS A 244 7.76 -0.85 58.03
C CYS A 244 8.48 -1.70 57.00
N ASN A 245 9.29 -1.11 56.14
CA ASN A 245 9.99 -1.77 55.01
C ASN A 245 9.07 -2.49 54.00
N TYR A 246 7.77 -2.28 54.08
CA TYR A 246 6.85 -2.81 53.06
C TYR A 246 7.27 -2.32 51.69
N GLN A 247 7.36 -3.23 50.75
CA GLN A 247 7.69 -2.94 49.38
C GLN A 247 6.66 -3.60 48.48
N ILE A 248 6.19 -2.87 47.49
CA ILE A 248 5.29 -3.43 46.49
C ILE A 248 5.77 -3.03 45.09
N ASP A 249 5.81 -4.02 44.20
CA ASP A 249 6.03 -3.74 42.78
C ASP A 249 4.83 -2.99 42.23
N ARG A 250 5.10 -2.07 41.37
CA ARG A 250 4.09 -1.24 40.68
C ARG A 250 3.01 -2.07 40.00
N ASN A 251 3.38 -3.24 39.45
CA ASN A 251 2.46 -4.16 38.81
C ASN A 251 1.61 -4.96 39.81
N GLU A 252 2.14 -5.20 41.05
CA GLU A 252 1.42 -5.87 42.10
C GLU A 252 0.45 -4.94 42.83
N LEU A 253 0.77 -3.66 42.92
CA LEU A 253 -0.12 -2.64 43.47
C LEU A 253 -1.51 -2.68 42.84
N ILE A 254 -1.57 -2.84 41.51
CA ILE A 254 -2.81 -2.91 40.79
C ILE A 254 -3.60 -4.18 41.03
N LYS A 255 -2.91 -5.26 41.40
CA LYS A 255 -3.54 -6.55 41.72
C LYS A 255 -4.01 -6.64 43.17
N ASN A 256 -3.54 -5.74 44.04
CA ASN A 256 -3.89 -5.79 45.45
C ASN A 256 -5.30 -5.23 45.67
N PRO A 257 -6.28 -6.05 46.15
CA PRO A 257 -7.65 -5.60 46.36
C PRO A 257 -7.80 -4.50 47.42
N LYS A 258 -6.84 -4.35 48.35
CA LYS A 258 -6.81 -3.27 49.33
C LYS A 258 -6.34 -1.95 48.79
N MET A 259 -5.68 -1.96 47.63
CA MET A 259 -5.15 -0.79 46.93
C MET A 259 -5.85 -0.51 45.61
N LYS A 260 -6.86 -1.33 45.24
CA LYS A 260 -7.68 -1.06 44.03
C LYS A 260 -8.36 0.29 44.16
N PRO A 261 -8.22 1.18 43.17
CA PRO A 261 -9.08 2.33 43.10
C PRO A 261 -10.54 1.85 42.96
N MET A 262 -11.50 2.67 43.41
CA MET A 262 -12.93 2.35 43.37
C MET A 262 -13.51 2.23 41.94
N TRP A 263 -12.69 2.15 40.93
CA TRP A 263 -13.10 2.15 39.52
C TRP A 263 -12.45 1.00 38.78
N ASP A 264 -13.27 0.26 38.10
CA ASP A 264 -12.91 -0.89 37.33
C ASP A 264 -12.27 -0.45 36.00
N TYR A 265 -10.96 -0.50 35.92
CA TYR A 265 -10.22 -0.30 34.67
C TYR A 265 -10.03 -1.65 34.00
N ASN A 266 -10.88 -1.96 33.03
CA ASN A 266 -10.87 -3.18 32.23
C ASN A 266 -9.52 -3.52 31.60
N GLY A 267 -8.52 -3.94 32.38
CA GLY A 267 -7.29 -4.60 31.93
C GLY A 267 -6.29 -3.81 31.08
N TRP A 268 -6.59 -2.56 30.70
CA TRP A 268 -5.71 -1.76 29.84
C TRP A 268 -4.49 -1.17 30.58
N GLU A 269 -4.58 -0.98 31.86
CA GLU A 269 -3.47 -0.52 32.73
C GLU A 269 -2.28 -1.47 32.67
N LEU A 270 -2.54 -2.77 32.60
CA LEU A 270 -1.50 -3.80 32.43
C LEU A 270 -0.80 -3.68 31.06
N LYS A 271 -1.46 -3.14 30.06
CA LYS A 271 -0.90 -2.94 28.72
C LYS A 271 0.03 -1.73 28.68
N LEU A 272 -0.37 -0.61 29.28
CA LEU A 272 0.47 0.59 29.41
C LEU A 272 1.75 0.32 30.19
N MET A 273 1.69 -0.51 31.23
CA MET A 273 2.87 -0.91 32.01
C MET A 273 3.83 -1.80 31.22
N LYS A 274 3.34 -2.62 30.30
CA LYS A 274 4.17 -3.48 29.45
C LYS A 274 4.79 -2.71 28.28
N GLU A 275 4.12 -1.68 27.77
CA GLU A 275 4.60 -0.90 26.63
C GLU A 275 5.54 0.25 27.05
N GLY A 276 5.45 0.73 28.28
CA GLY A 276 6.36 1.74 28.85
C GLY A 276 7.75 1.22 29.22
N ASN A 277 8.01 -0.08 29.08
CA ASN A 277 9.29 -0.74 29.35
C ASN A 277 10.01 -1.23 28.07
N LYS A 278 9.73 -0.63 26.92
CA LYS A 278 10.49 -0.86 25.67
C LYS A 278 11.22 0.39 25.23
#